data_a43f0da603db88cbab7b7139658de4a4
#
_entry.id   a43f0da603db88cbab7b7139658de4a4
#
_cell.length_a   1.000
_cell.length_b   1.000
_cell.length_c   1.000
_cell.angle_alpha   90.00
_cell.angle_beta   90.00
_cell.angle_gamma   90.00
#
_symmetry.space_group_name_H-M   'P 1'
#
loop_
_entity.id
_entity.type
_entity.pdbx_description
1 polymer ?
#
loop_
_entity_poly.entity_id
_entity_poly.type
_entity_poly.pdbx_seq_one_letter_code
_entity_poly.pdbx_strand_id
1 'polypeptide(L)'
;MNKPLASIGLDADNFWSYKRTHGDADWVERPSYLPVLTERMITSFSKHQIKPSVFVVGADAAAADGPDFVQALTEYGCEIGSHSYEHDPWLHLYSPQELRDELKRTEDALQAAGAPKPRGFRAPGFAMSPDLMRALVELDYDYDCSVLATWIGPVARQYYLRTNKTLTKSEREDRKALFGSLWDAGLPNKPFTWKAPCCEVDGRTLPAVQLTEVPVTVFPMARVPIHASYVIYLSGYSVPVAKAYIKAALAFCKATGTQPSLLLHPLDLLDGSDAPGLEFFPGMNMPLGKKQEMLDFILEAFAKQYRLVNLAEHAESIKGIPVRERGIDVLSRGREVNPAAPKN
;
A
#
# COMPACT_ATOMS: atom_id res chain seq x y z
N MET A 1 -20.19 -5.61 24.29
CA MET A 1 -19.57 -4.43 23.64
C MET A 1 -19.10 -4.85 22.26
N ASN A 2 -19.44 -4.10 21.21
CA ASN A 2 -18.93 -4.39 19.86
C ASN A 2 -17.41 -4.17 19.84
N LYS A 3 -16.68 -5.08 19.18
CA LYS A 3 -15.23 -4.92 18.97
C LYS A 3 -14.95 -3.66 18.15
N PRO A 4 -13.87 -2.89 18.44
CA PRO A 4 -13.43 -1.82 17.55
C PRO A 4 -13.03 -2.39 16.17
N LEU A 5 -12.94 -1.51 15.16
CA LEU A 5 -12.60 -1.91 13.81
C LEU A 5 -11.09 -2.12 13.64
N ALA A 6 -10.74 -3.02 12.74
CA ALA A 6 -9.43 -3.07 12.09
C ALA A 6 -9.65 -3.35 10.60
N SER A 7 -9.00 -2.61 9.74
CA SER A 7 -9.07 -2.87 8.30
C SER A 7 -7.93 -3.74 7.80
N ILE A 8 -8.23 -4.49 6.74
CA ILE A 8 -7.24 -5.30 6.01
C ILE A 8 -7.17 -4.75 4.59
N GLY A 9 -5.96 -4.41 4.14
CA GLY A 9 -5.68 -4.04 2.77
C GLY A 9 -4.54 -4.87 2.19
N LEU A 10 -4.60 -5.17 0.90
CA LEU A 10 -3.55 -5.85 0.16
C LEU A 10 -3.20 -5.01 -1.06
N ASP A 11 -1.92 -4.68 -1.22
CA ASP A 11 -1.39 -4.06 -2.43
C ASP A 11 -1.06 -5.18 -3.41
N ALA A 12 -1.76 -5.24 -4.55
CA ALA A 12 -1.61 -6.34 -5.51
C ALA A 12 -0.47 -6.06 -6.49
N ASP A 13 0.72 -5.80 -5.94
CA ASP A 13 1.95 -5.63 -6.72
C ASP A 13 2.24 -6.91 -7.49
N ASN A 14 2.31 -6.85 -8.83
CA ASN A 14 2.61 -8.03 -9.63
C ASN A 14 4.12 -8.28 -9.75
N PHE A 15 4.49 -9.44 -10.26
CA PHE A 15 5.87 -9.91 -10.38
C PHE A 15 6.79 -8.88 -11.04
N TRP A 16 6.35 -8.31 -12.17
CA TRP A 16 7.12 -7.32 -12.93
C TRP A 16 7.42 -6.05 -12.14
N SER A 17 6.52 -5.61 -11.26
CA SER A 17 6.69 -4.38 -10.48
C SER A 17 7.83 -4.50 -9.47
N TYR A 18 8.00 -5.66 -8.86
CA TYR A 18 9.16 -5.95 -8.00
C TYR A 18 10.47 -5.96 -8.79
N LYS A 19 10.47 -6.60 -9.97
CA LYS A 19 11.63 -6.62 -10.87
C LYS A 19 12.02 -5.21 -11.33
N ARG A 20 11.02 -4.40 -11.73
CA ARG A 20 11.23 -2.99 -12.10
C ARG A 20 11.86 -2.20 -10.96
N THR A 21 11.32 -2.31 -9.76
CA THR A 21 11.86 -1.62 -8.58
C THR A 21 13.27 -2.10 -8.26
N HIS A 22 13.54 -3.39 -8.42
CA HIS A 22 14.88 -3.96 -8.23
C HIS A 22 15.88 -3.51 -9.31
N GLY A 23 15.43 -3.24 -10.53
CA GLY A 23 16.27 -2.84 -11.68
C GLY A 23 16.63 -3.99 -12.62
N ASP A 24 15.87 -5.08 -12.61
CA ASP A 24 16.04 -6.22 -13.51
C ASP A 24 15.52 -5.84 -14.91
N ALA A 25 16.31 -6.03 -15.95
CA ALA A 25 15.96 -5.59 -17.31
C ALA A 25 14.75 -6.32 -17.91
N ASP A 26 14.48 -7.54 -17.48
CA ASP A 26 13.38 -8.38 -17.96
C ASP A 26 12.00 -8.03 -17.38
N TRP A 27 11.91 -6.99 -16.53
CA TRP A 27 10.61 -6.50 -16.04
C TRP A 27 9.69 -6.06 -17.20
N VAL A 28 10.25 -5.66 -18.34
CA VAL A 28 9.51 -5.22 -19.53
C VAL A 28 8.65 -6.32 -20.15
N GLU A 29 8.97 -7.58 -19.89
CA GLU A 29 8.18 -8.75 -20.30
C GLU A 29 6.90 -8.89 -19.46
N ARG A 30 6.77 -8.10 -18.41
CA ARG A 30 5.65 -8.08 -17.46
C ARG A 30 5.26 -9.47 -16.97
N PRO A 31 6.19 -10.26 -16.39
CA PRO A 31 5.86 -11.56 -15.84
C PRO A 31 4.80 -11.40 -14.73
N SER A 32 3.86 -12.36 -14.66
CA SER A 32 2.72 -12.30 -13.77
C SER A 32 2.60 -13.59 -12.95
N TYR A 33 2.12 -13.47 -11.73
CA TYR A 33 1.70 -14.56 -10.86
C TYR A 33 0.22 -14.45 -10.45
N LEU A 34 -0.55 -13.55 -11.07
CA LEU A 34 -1.93 -13.28 -10.67
C LEU A 34 -2.80 -14.53 -10.58
N PRO A 35 -2.73 -15.53 -11.50
CA PRO A 35 -3.57 -16.73 -11.38
C PRO A 35 -3.32 -17.50 -10.07
N VAL A 36 -2.05 -17.75 -9.72
CA VAL A 36 -1.67 -18.43 -8.47
C VAL A 36 -2.02 -17.57 -7.24
N LEU A 37 -1.78 -16.27 -7.32
CA LEU A 37 -2.11 -15.32 -6.26
C LEU A 37 -3.62 -15.31 -5.97
N THR A 38 -4.46 -15.29 -7.01
CA THR A 38 -5.92 -15.30 -6.89
C THR A 38 -6.41 -16.48 -6.04
N GLU A 39 -5.99 -17.68 -6.37
CA GLU A 39 -6.35 -18.89 -5.65
C GLU A 39 -5.96 -18.81 -4.17
N ARG A 40 -4.73 -18.37 -3.89
CA ARG A 40 -4.21 -18.29 -2.53
C ARG A 40 -4.85 -17.19 -1.71
N MET A 41 -5.14 -16.05 -2.33
CA MET A 41 -5.88 -14.96 -1.67
C MET A 41 -7.26 -15.43 -1.25
N ILE A 42 -8.05 -15.99 -2.18
CA ILE A 42 -9.42 -16.45 -1.91
C ILE A 42 -9.40 -17.55 -0.85
N THR A 43 -8.47 -18.50 -0.93
CA THR A 43 -8.32 -19.57 0.06
C THR A 43 -8.04 -19.01 1.46
N SER A 44 -7.06 -18.10 1.58
CA SER A 44 -6.69 -17.49 2.86
C SER A 44 -7.83 -16.61 3.41
N PHE A 45 -8.45 -15.79 2.55
CA PHE A 45 -9.53 -14.89 2.97
C PHE A 45 -10.78 -15.66 3.39
N SER A 46 -11.12 -16.74 2.68
CA SER A 46 -12.24 -17.63 3.04
C SER A 46 -12.02 -18.29 4.39
N LYS A 47 -10.81 -18.78 4.65
CA LYS A 47 -10.44 -19.41 5.93
C LYS A 47 -10.70 -18.48 7.11
N HIS A 48 -10.38 -17.20 6.96
CA HIS A 48 -10.54 -16.19 8.01
C HIS A 48 -11.84 -15.38 7.90
N GLN A 49 -12.70 -15.68 6.92
CA GLN A 49 -13.95 -14.98 6.65
C GLN A 49 -13.78 -13.46 6.52
N ILE A 50 -12.70 -13.03 5.87
CA ILE A 50 -12.37 -11.61 5.63
C ILE A 50 -12.64 -11.24 4.17
N LYS A 51 -13.05 -9.98 3.97
CA LYS A 51 -13.24 -9.34 2.67
C LYS A 51 -12.42 -8.06 2.66
N PRO A 52 -11.11 -8.14 2.33
CA PRO A 52 -10.22 -6.98 2.39
C PRO A 52 -10.45 -6.00 1.24
N SER A 53 -9.82 -4.82 1.32
CA SER A 53 -9.56 -3.99 0.15
C SER A 53 -8.34 -4.53 -0.58
N VAL A 54 -8.44 -4.66 -1.90
CA VAL A 54 -7.32 -5.03 -2.77
C VAL A 54 -7.03 -3.87 -3.71
N PHE A 55 -5.85 -3.27 -3.59
CA PHE A 55 -5.41 -2.17 -4.44
C PHE A 55 -4.73 -2.77 -5.66
N VAL A 56 -5.37 -2.63 -6.82
CA VAL A 56 -4.96 -3.28 -8.07
C VAL A 56 -4.28 -2.27 -8.98
N VAL A 57 -3.16 -2.69 -9.56
CA VAL A 57 -2.43 -1.93 -10.57
C VAL A 57 -3.22 -1.92 -11.88
N GLY A 58 -3.46 -0.73 -12.47
CA GLY A 58 -4.27 -0.58 -13.66
C GLY A 58 -3.72 -1.36 -14.88
N ALA A 59 -2.39 -1.37 -15.04
CA ALA A 59 -1.74 -2.13 -16.10
C ALA A 59 -1.95 -3.64 -15.95
N ASP A 60 -2.03 -4.15 -14.71
CA ASP A 60 -2.33 -5.55 -14.45
C ASP A 60 -3.79 -5.87 -14.71
N ALA A 61 -4.72 -4.98 -14.33
CA ALA A 61 -6.13 -5.13 -14.66
C ALA A 61 -6.40 -5.17 -16.18
N ALA A 62 -5.57 -4.46 -16.97
CA ALA A 62 -5.63 -4.44 -18.42
C ALA A 62 -4.84 -5.60 -19.10
N ALA A 63 -4.05 -6.37 -18.35
CA ALA A 63 -3.29 -7.51 -18.87
C ALA A 63 -4.20 -8.71 -19.16
N ALA A 64 -3.68 -9.73 -19.82
CA ALA A 64 -4.46 -10.89 -20.28
C ALA A 64 -5.12 -11.67 -19.13
N ASP A 65 -4.44 -11.77 -17.99
CA ASP A 65 -4.93 -12.44 -16.77
C ASP A 65 -5.63 -11.49 -15.76
N GLY A 66 -5.63 -10.19 -16.08
CA GLY A 66 -6.19 -9.14 -15.24
C GLY A 66 -7.70 -9.22 -15.01
N PRO A 67 -8.51 -9.35 -16.07
CA PRO A 67 -9.96 -9.43 -15.90
C PRO A 67 -10.40 -10.59 -15.01
N ASP A 68 -9.82 -11.78 -15.18
CA ASP A 68 -10.13 -12.95 -14.36
C ASP A 68 -9.75 -12.71 -12.89
N PHE A 69 -8.61 -12.09 -12.64
CA PHE A 69 -8.17 -11.70 -11.29
C PHE A 69 -9.14 -10.72 -10.63
N VAL A 70 -9.47 -9.62 -11.32
CA VAL A 70 -10.35 -8.57 -10.81
C VAL A 70 -11.76 -9.12 -10.56
N GLN A 71 -12.30 -9.91 -11.52
CA GLN A 71 -13.61 -10.51 -11.41
C GLN A 71 -13.69 -11.47 -10.23
N ALA A 72 -12.73 -12.40 -10.08
CA ALA A 72 -12.72 -13.36 -8.98
C ALA A 72 -12.71 -12.69 -7.60
N LEU A 73 -11.94 -11.60 -7.43
CA LEU A 73 -11.91 -10.84 -6.18
C LEU A 73 -13.21 -10.06 -5.93
N THR A 74 -13.81 -9.50 -6.99
CA THR A 74 -15.08 -8.77 -6.90
C THR A 74 -16.22 -9.74 -6.53
N GLU A 75 -16.29 -10.91 -7.17
CA GLU A 75 -17.27 -11.96 -6.87
C GLU A 75 -17.11 -12.52 -5.45
N TYR A 76 -15.87 -12.63 -4.97
CA TYR A 76 -15.61 -13.01 -3.58
C TYR A 76 -16.11 -11.93 -2.60
N GLY A 77 -16.23 -10.69 -3.05
CA GLY A 77 -16.70 -9.54 -2.29
C GLY A 77 -15.57 -8.71 -1.65
N CYS A 78 -14.38 -8.74 -2.21
CA CYS A 78 -13.33 -7.77 -1.91
C CYS A 78 -13.74 -6.38 -2.41
N GLU A 79 -13.29 -5.34 -1.72
CA GLU A 79 -13.26 -3.99 -2.28
C GLU A 79 -12.07 -3.88 -3.23
N ILE A 80 -12.30 -3.36 -4.44
CA ILE A 80 -11.24 -3.09 -5.41
C ILE A 80 -10.88 -1.61 -5.34
N GLY A 81 -9.64 -1.32 -4.93
CA GLY A 81 -9.05 0.02 -4.88
C GLY A 81 -8.04 0.25 -6.00
N SER A 82 -7.65 1.50 -6.21
CA SER A 82 -6.67 1.91 -7.21
C SER A 82 -5.25 1.89 -6.65
N HIS A 83 -4.31 1.28 -7.38
CA HIS A 83 -2.87 1.28 -7.06
C HIS A 83 -2.02 1.91 -8.16
N SER A 84 -2.52 3.00 -8.76
CA SER A 84 -2.00 3.64 -9.97
C SER A 84 -2.00 2.72 -11.21
N TYR A 85 -1.66 3.26 -12.37
CA TYR A 85 -1.67 2.46 -13.61
C TYR A 85 -0.34 1.74 -13.85
N GLU A 86 0.77 2.47 -13.79
CA GLU A 86 2.11 1.94 -14.08
C GLU A 86 2.87 1.49 -12.83
N HIS A 87 2.24 1.52 -11.65
CA HIS A 87 2.89 1.18 -10.37
C HIS A 87 4.24 1.91 -10.20
N ASP A 88 4.24 3.23 -10.48
CA ASP A 88 5.47 4.02 -10.42
C ASP A 88 5.75 4.50 -8.99
N PRO A 89 6.85 4.07 -8.34
CA PRO A 89 7.21 4.51 -7.00
C PRO A 89 7.66 5.98 -6.94
N TRP A 90 7.79 6.66 -8.09
CA TRP A 90 8.05 8.10 -8.22
C TRP A 90 6.79 8.92 -8.52
N LEU A 91 5.60 8.37 -8.31
CA LEU A 91 4.31 9.02 -8.59
C LEU A 91 4.22 10.45 -7.99
N HIS A 92 4.88 10.70 -6.86
CA HIS A 92 4.92 12.01 -6.22
C HIS A 92 5.68 13.09 -7.02
N LEU A 93 6.40 12.71 -8.08
CA LEU A 93 7.11 13.62 -9.00
C LEU A 93 6.31 13.93 -10.27
N TYR A 94 5.15 13.30 -10.45
CA TYR A 94 4.30 13.51 -11.61
C TYR A 94 3.66 14.90 -11.57
N SER A 95 3.48 15.51 -12.74
CA SER A 95 2.70 16.73 -12.89
C SER A 95 1.22 16.49 -12.57
N PRO A 96 0.45 17.55 -12.27
CA PRO A 96 -1.00 17.41 -12.02
C PRO A 96 -1.76 16.74 -13.17
N GLN A 97 -1.32 16.92 -14.42
CA GLN A 97 -1.97 16.26 -15.57
C GLN A 97 -1.60 14.77 -15.63
N GLU A 98 -0.31 14.42 -15.48
CA GLU A 98 0.14 13.03 -15.45
C GLU A 98 -0.54 12.24 -14.32
N LEU A 99 -0.75 12.85 -13.14
CA LEU A 99 -1.48 12.22 -12.04
C LEU A 99 -2.95 11.94 -12.39
N ARG A 100 -3.66 12.89 -13.01
CA ARG A 100 -5.04 12.68 -13.46
C ARG A 100 -5.13 11.57 -14.50
N ASP A 101 -4.23 11.57 -15.48
CA ASP A 101 -4.20 10.56 -16.54
C ASP A 101 -3.91 9.17 -15.97
N GLU A 102 -2.98 9.07 -15.04
CA GLU A 102 -2.60 7.84 -14.33
C GLU A 102 -3.79 7.24 -13.55
N LEU A 103 -4.46 8.08 -12.76
CA LEU A 103 -5.62 7.67 -11.97
C LEU A 103 -6.80 7.30 -12.89
N LYS A 104 -7.08 8.10 -13.91
CA LYS A 104 -8.19 7.84 -14.85
C LYS A 104 -7.98 6.56 -15.67
N ARG A 105 -6.77 6.33 -16.16
CA ARG A 105 -6.42 5.08 -16.85
C ARG A 105 -6.63 3.86 -15.94
N THR A 106 -6.31 4.00 -14.65
CA THR A 106 -6.55 2.92 -13.67
C THR A 106 -8.04 2.67 -13.48
N GLU A 107 -8.84 3.73 -13.29
CA GLU A 107 -10.30 3.60 -13.18
C GLU A 107 -10.89 2.88 -14.39
N ASP A 108 -10.50 3.30 -15.60
CA ASP A 108 -11.01 2.74 -16.85
C ASP A 108 -10.62 1.25 -16.99
N ALA A 109 -9.38 0.88 -16.63
CA ALA A 109 -8.92 -0.51 -16.67
C ALA A 109 -9.65 -1.40 -15.66
N LEU A 110 -9.81 -0.93 -14.41
CA LEU A 110 -10.53 -1.67 -13.38
C LEU A 110 -12.01 -1.89 -13.75
N GLN A 111 -12.67 -0.86 -14.28
CA GLN A 111 -14.06 -0.96 -14.71
C GLN A 111 -14.21 -1.87 -15.93
N ALA A 112 -13.29 -1.82 -16.88
CA ALA A 112 -13.24 -2.73 -18.02
C ALA A 112 -13.04 -4.20 -17.59
N ALA A 113 -12.29 -4.43 -16.51
CA ALA A 113 -12.10 -5.75 -15.90
C ALA A 113 -13.27 -6.19 -14.99
N GLY A 114 -14.35 -5.42 -14.91
CA GLY A 114 -15.57 -5.78 -14.18
C GLY A 114 -15.68 -5.27 -12.74
N ALA A 115 -14.72 -4.47 -12.25
CA ALA A 115 -14.84 -3.85 -10.94
C ALA A 115 -15.74 -2.60 -10.99
N PRO A 116 -16.37 -2.19 -9.87
CA PRO A 116 -16.96 -0.87 -9.75
C PRO A 116 -15.88 0.22 -9.80
N LYS A 117 -16.28 1.50 -9.96
CA LYS A 117 -15.34 2.62 -9.81
C LYS A 117 -14.62 2.51 -8.46
N PRO A 118 -13.27 2.57 -8.43
CA PRO A 118 -12.54 2.50 -7.18
C PRO A 118 -12.86 3.71 -6.29
N ARG A 119 -13.10 3.46 -5.00
CA ARG A 119 -13.38 4.49 -4.00
C ARG A 119 -12.14 4.88 -3.21
N GLY A 120 -11.19 3.97 -3.09
CA GLY A 120 -9.95 4.13 -2.34
C GLY A 120 -8.72 4.11 -3.22
N PHE A 121 -7.69 4.82 -2.76
CA PHE A 121 -6.39 4.87 -3.40
C PHE A 121 -5.28 4.49 -2.43
N ARG A 122 -4.26 3.82 -2.96
CA ARG A 122 -2.96 3.64 -2.33
C ARG A 122 -1.85 3.91 -3.32
N ALA A 123 -0.92 4.79 -2.94
CA ALA A 123 0.22 5.12 -3.78
C ALA A 123 1.29 4.02 -3.73
N PRO A 124 1.82 3.56 -4.88
CA PRO A 124 3.00 2.71 -4.93
C PRO A 124 4.15 3.29 -4.12
N GLY A 125 4.78 2.46 -3.30
CA GLY A 125 5.87 2.91 -2.44
C GLY A 125 5.53 4.04 -1.48
N PHE A 126 4.25 4.29 -1.19
CA PHE A 126 3.76 5.39 -0.36
C PHE A 126 4.16 6.78 -0.89
N ALA A 127 4.22 6.91 -2.22
CA ALA A 127 4.66 8.12 -2.92
C ALA A 127 3.53 9.17 -3.00
N MET A 128 3.43 10.04 -2.00
CA MET A 128 2.41 11.07 -1.87
C MET A 128 2.92 12.46 -2.26
N SER A 129 2.04 13.30 -2.83
CA SER A 129 2.29 14.72 -3.08
C SER A 129 1.00 15.54 -2.87
N PRO A 130 1.10 16.87 -2.69
CA PRO A 130 -0.07 17.75 -2.65
C PRO A 130 -0.93 17.64 -3.91
N ASP A 131 -0.30 17.51 -5.08
CA ASP A 131 -1.00 17.41 -6.37
C ASP A 131 -1.75 16.08 -6.50
N LEU A 132 -1.19 14.98 -5.98
CA LEU A 132 -1.89 13.70 -5.90
C LEU A 132 -3.16 13.81 -5.04
N MET A 133 -3.08 14.45 -3.86
CA MET A 133 -4.26 14.63 -3.02
C MET A 133 -5.36 15.44 -3.71
N ARG A 134 -5.01 16.44 -4.51
CA ARG A 134 -5.96 17.21 -5.31
C ARG A 134 -6.56 16.38 -6.45
N ALA A 135 -5.74 15.61 -7.17
CA ALA A 135 -6.21 14.75 -8.25
C ALA A 135 -7.20 13.68 -7.74
N LEU A 136 -6.94 13.11 -6.54
CA LEU A 136 -7.88 12.17 -5.91
C LEU A 136 -9.24 12.81 -5.63
N VAL A 137 -9.25 14.06 -5.11
CA VAL A 137 -10.50 14.78 -4.87
C VAL A 137 -11.20 15.18 -6.18
N GLU A 138 -10.46 15.61 -7.20
CA GLU A 138 -11.00 15.93 -8.54
C GLU A 138 -11.69 14.71 -9.18
N LEU A 139 -11.21 13.50 -8.90
CA LEU A 139 -11.74 12.25 -9.43
C LEU A 139 -12.70 11.53 -8.45
N ASP A 140 -13.18 12.23 -7.41
CA ASP A 140 -14.16 11.73 -6.44
C ASP A 140 -13.72 10.44 -5.69
N TYR A 141 -12.46 10.34 -5.34
CA TYR A 141 -12.03 9.31 -4.39
C TYR A 141 -12.52 9.63 -2.97
N ASP A 142 -13.00 8.61 -2.26
CA ASP A 142 -13.53 8.78 -0.90
C ASP A 142 -12.43 8.81 0.17
N TYR A 143 -11.32 8.08 -0.07
CA TYR A 143 -10.22 7.98 0.88
C TYR A 143 -8.88 7.65 0.22
N ASP A 144 -7.82 8.04 0.89
CA ASP A 144 -6.45 7.60 0.66
C ASP A 144 -5.97 6.72 1.81
N CYS A 145 -5.02 5.84 1.56
CA CYS A 145 -4.38 5.01 2.57
C CYS A 145 -2.87 4.85 2.32
N SER A 146 -2.25 5.93 1.82
CA SER A 146 -0.85 5.95 1.42
C SER A 146 0.10 6.40 2.54
N VAL A 147 -0.41 6.74 3.74
CA VAL A 147 0.47 7.10 4.86
C VAL A 147 1.04 5.86 5.54
N LEU A 148 2.36 5.75 5.57
CA LEU A 148 3.13 4.84 6.41
C LEU A 148 4.01 5.66 7.36
N ALA A 149 3.49 5.94 8.57
CA ALA A 149 4.10 6.88 9.52
C ALA A 149 5.32 6.29 10.25
N THR A 150 6.37 5.91 9.50
CA THR A 150 7.58 5.26 10.02
C THR A 150 8.84 6.08 9.77
N TRP A 151 9.83 5.92 10.65
CA TRP A 151 11.17 6.46 10.47
C TRP A 151 12.12 5.48 9.74
N ILE A 152 11.66 4.26 9.46
CA ILE A 152 12.50 3.20 8.86
C ILE A 152 12.77 3.45 7.37
N GLY A 153 11.96 4.25 6.67
CA GLY A 153 12.10 4.49 5.24
C GLY A 153 13.54 4.78 4.77
N PRO A 154 14.23 5.79 5.34
CA PRO A 154 15.62 6.06 4.99
C PRO A 154 16.60 4.91 5.28
N VAL A 155 16.33 4.10 6.32
CA VAL A 155 17.13 2.91 6.65
C VAL A 155 16.91 1.82 5.59
N ALA A 156 15.67 1.57 5.21
CA ALA A 156 15.32 0.63 4.15
C ALA A 156 15.95 1.05 2.80
N ARG A 157 15.92 2.35 2.47
CA ARG A 157 16.60 2.91 1.29
C ARG A 157 18.10 2.63 1.31
N GLN A 158 18.76 2.88 2.45
CA GLN A 158 20.19 2.64 2.58
C GLN A 158 20.55 1.16 2.44
N TYR A 159 19.73 0.27 2.99
CA TYR A 159 19.88 -1.16 2.81
C TYR A 159 19.71 -1.56 1.34
N TYR A 160 18.64 -1.11 0.70
CA TYR A 160 18.36 -1.35 -0.71
C TYR A 160 19.53 -0.90 -1.62
N LEU A 161 20.02 0.34 -1.44
CA LEU A 161 21.12 0.86 -2.25
C LEU A 161 22.47 0.15 -2.01
N ARG A 162 22.66 -0.48 -0.83
CA ARG A 162 23.86 -1.27 -0.53
C ARG A 162 23.81 -2.69 -1.09
N THR A 163 22.64 -3.30 -1.07
CA THR A 163 22.45 -4.70 -1.51
C THR A 163 22.35 -4.78 -3.03
N ASN A 164 21.78 -3.78 -3.69
CA ASN A 164 21.65 -3.74 -5.14
C ASN A 164 22.92 -3.17 -5.79
N LYS A 165 23.82 -4.08 -6.23
CA LYS A 165 25.12 -3.73 -6.81
C LYS A 165 25.06 -3.45 -8.31
N THR A 166 23.96 -3.79 -8.99
CA THR A 166 23.80 -3.66 -10.44
C THR A 166 23.44 -2.25 -10.88
N LEU A 167 22.95 -1.41 -9.96
CA LEU A 167 22.53 -0.05 -10.25
C LEU A 167 23.68 0.85 -10.69
N THR A 168 23.47 1.57 -11.79
CA THR A 168 24.32 2.67 -12.26
C THR A 168 24.29 3.85 -11.28
N LYS A 169 25.18 4.84 -11.47
CA LYS A 169 25.16 6.06 -10.66
C LYS A 169 23.86 6.86 -10.83
N SER A 170 23.34 6.96 -12.06
CA SER A 170 22.10 7.67 -12.33
C SER A 170 20.93 6.98 -11.61
N GLU A 171 20.77 5.68 -11.78
CA GLU A 171 19.69 4.91 -11.14
C GLU A 171 19.75 4.98 -9.61
N ARG A 172 20.96 5.04 -9.01
CA ARG A 172 21.11 5.24 -7.56
C ARG A 172 20.64 6.61 -7.11
N GLU A 173 20.86 7.64 -7.92
CA GLU A 173 20.44 9.01 -7.63
C GLU A 173 18.91 9.10 -7.68
N ASP A 174 18.31 8.57 -8.74
CA ASP A 174 16.84 8.52 -8.91
C ASP A 174 16.15 7.80 -7.76
N ARG A 175 16.75 6.69 -7.29
CA ARG A 175 16.21 5.90 -6.18
C ARG A 175 16.38 6.53 -4.78
N LYS A 176 17.07 7.68 -4.67
CA LYS A 176 17.10 8.45 -3.41
C LYS A 176 15.73 9.02 -3.02
N ALA A 177 14.83 9.18 -3.97
CA ALA A 177 13.46 9.65 -3.72
C ALA A 177 12.54 8.54 -3.16
N LEU A 178 12.97 7.25 -3.20
CA LEU A 178 12.17 6.12 -2.72
C LEU A 178 12.14 6.02 -1.19
N PHE A 179 11.16 5.28 -0.67
CA PHE A 179 11.02 4.89 0.74
C PHE A 179 10.72 6.04 1.72
N GLY A 180 10.20 7.17 1.22
CA GLY A 180 9.79 8.28 2.08
C GLY A 180 10.92 9.00 2.81
N SER A 181 10.57 9.75 3.83
CA SER A 181 11.47 10.61 4.60
C SER A 181 11.30 10.42 6.12
N LEU A 182 12.24 10.95 6.93
CA LEU A 182 12.10 10.98 8.39
C LEU A 182 10.87 11.81 8.86
N TRP A 183 10.41 12.76 8.04
CA TRP A 183 9.23 13.58 8.32
C TRP A 183 7.94 12.75 8.33
N ASP A 184 7.90 11.66 7.57
CA ASP A 184 6.73 10.79 7.50
C ASP A 184 6.41 10.16 8.87
N ALA A 185 7.40 9.94 9.72
CA ALA A 185 7.20 9.50 11.10
C ALA A 185 6.39 10.49 11.96
N GLY A 186 6.32 11.76 11.57
CA GLY A 186 5.51 12.79 12.21
C GLY A 186 4.03 12.77 11.82
N LEU A 187 3.65 12.01 10.80
CA LEU A 187 2.27 11.87 10.35
C LEU A 187 1.43 11.06 11.37
N PRO A 188 0.10 11.25 11.38
CA PRO A 188 -0.76 10.49 12.26
C PRO A 188 -0.71 8.99 11.97
N ASN A 189 -0.83 8.17 13.01
CA ASN A 189 -0.97 6.71 12.95
C ASN A 189 -2.42 6.26 13.20
N LYS A 190 -3.34 7.19 13.13
CA LYS A 190 -4.80 6.99 13.25
C LYS A 190 -5.45 7.68 12.07
N PRO A 191 -6.64 7.27 11.67
CA PRO A 191 -7.36 7.96 10.62
C PRO A 191 -7.47 9.46 10.88
N PHE A 192 -7.35 10.25 9.81
CA PHE A 192 -7.40 11.71 9.86
C PHE A 192 -7.91 12.28 8.52
N THR A 193 -8.04 13.59 8.42
CA THR A 193 -8.46 14.24 7.19
C THR A 193 -7.34 15.12 6.62
N TRP A 194 -7.01 14.91 5.36
CA TRP A 194 -6.22 15.85 4.57
C TRP A 194 -7.04 17.10 4.26
N LYS A 195 -6.44 18.27 4.41
CA LYS A 195 -7.08 19.57 4.16
C LYS A 195 -6.21 20.48 3.32
N ALA A 196 -6.86 21.18 2.38
CA ALA A 196 -6.31 22.37 1.74
C ALA A 196 -7.45 23.26 1.25
N PRO A 197 -7.30 24.58 1.23
CA PRO A 197 -8.26 25.46 0.60
C PRO A 197 -8.23 25.28 -0.94
N CYS A 198 -9.28 25.72 -1.62
CA CYS A 198 -9.20 25.95 -3.04
C CYS A 198 -8.14 27.02 -3.34
N CYS A 199 -7.49 26.92 -4.47
CA CYS A 199 -6.49 27.89 -4.90
C CYS A 199 -6.48 28.02 -6.43
N GLU A 200 -5.97 29.15 -6.91
CA GLU A 200 -5.74 29.38 -8.33
C GLU A 200 -4.28 29.06 -8.66
N VAL A 201 -4.05 28.22 -9.66
CA VAL A 201 -2.72 27.89 -10.19
C VAL A 201 -2.80 27.94 -11.71
N ASP A 202 -1.98 28.78 -12.34
CA ASP A 202 -1.91 28.93 -13.81
C ASP A 202 -3.27 29.12 -14.49
N GLY A 203 -4.16 29.93 -13.85
CA GLY A 203 -5.50 30.24 -14.36
C GLY A 203 -6.52 29.09 -14.21
N ARG A 204 -6.22 28.07 -13.43
CA ARG A 204 -7.13 26.98 -13.05
C ARG A 204 -7.49 27.06 -11.58
N THR A 205 -8.76 26.93 -11.27
CA THR A 205 -9.21 26.74 -9.89
C THR A 205 -9.03 25.29 -9.49
N LEU A 206 -8.13 25.04 -8.54
CA LEU A 206 -7.97 23.71 -7.93
C LEU A 206 -8.94 23.56 -6.76
N PRO A 207 -9.58 22.40 -6.60
CA PRO A 207 -10.57 22.18 -5.56
C PRO A 207 -9.97 22.24 -4.15
N ALA A 208 -10.82 22.56 -3.17
CA ALA A 208 -10.46 22.34 -1.77
C ALA A 208 -10.29 20.85 -1.49
N VAL A 209 -9.25 20.50 -0.76
CA VAL A 209 -9.02 19.12 -0.34
C VAL A 209 -9.71 18.87 1.00
N GLN A 210 -10.54 17.83 1.03
CA GLN A 210 -11.10 17.23 2.22
C GLN A 210 -11.20 15.72 1.97
N LEU A 211 -10.08 15.01 2.17
CA LEU A 211 -9.95 13.59 1.87
C LEU A 211 -9.64 12.81 3.14
N THR A 212 -10.37 11.72 3.35
CA THR A 212 -10.11 10.81 4.46
C THR A 212 -8.80 10.05 4.23
N GLU A 213 -7.96 10.00 5.25
CA GLU A 213 -6.76 9.16 5.27
C GLU A 213 -6.92 8.04 6.29
N VAL A 214 -6.69 6.80 5.84
CA VAL A 214 -6.60 5.61 6.71
C VAL A 214 -5.18 5.06 6.67
N PRO A 215 -4.27 5.53 7.56
CA PRO A 215 -2.85 5.16 7.51
C PRO A 215 -2.62 3.67 7.66
N VAL A 216 -1.63 3.11 6.96
CA VAL A 216 -1.06 1.81 7.31
C VAL A 216 -0.50 1.91 8.73
N THR A 217 -1.01 1.08 9.62
CA THR A 217 -0.65 1.19 11.03
C THR A 217 0.77 0.72 11.30
N VAL A 218 1.51 1.54 12.00
CA VAL A 218 2.82 1.18 12.56
C VAL A 218 2.70 1.00 14.07
N PHE A 219 3.69 0.35 14.69
CA PHE A 219 3.72 0.17 16.15
C PHE A 219 3.58 1.54 16.83
N PRO A 220 2.53 1.76 17.63
CA PRO A 220 2.34 3.04 18.32
C PRO A 220 3.57 3.40 19.16
N MET A 221 3.94 4.67 19.16
CA MET A 221 5.13 5.24 19.82
C MET A 221 6.46 4.88 19.12
N ALA A 222 6.75 3.61 18.89
CA ALA A 222 8.00 3.16 18.27
C ALA A 222 8.09 3.47 16.76
N ARG A 223 6.96 3.63 16.09
CA ARG A 223 6.87 3.95 14.66
C ARG A 223 7.62 2.97 13.75
N VAL A 224 7.63 1.69 14.13
CA VAL A 224 8.14 0.57 13.31
C VAL A 224 7.00 -0.17 12.65
N PRO A 225 7.19 -0.71 11.43
CA PRO A 225 6.14 -1.39 10.68
C PRO A 225 5.58 -2.61 11.41
N ILE A 226 4.27 -2.83 11.31
CA ILE A 226 3.58 -4.04 11.78
C ILE A 226 2.81 -4.76 10.66
N HIS A 227 3.03 -4.35 9.39
CA HIS A 227 2.43 -5.03 8.24
C HIS A 227 2.87 -6.49 8.15
N ALA A 228 2.07 -7.32 7.47
CA ALA A 228 2.25 -8.78 7.47
C ALA A 228 3.65 -9.20 7.01
N SER A 229 4.15 -8.66 5.89
CA SER A 229 5.46 -8.99 5.34
C SER A 229 6.60 -8.78 6.34
N TYR A 230 6.55 -7.69 7.12
CA TYR A 230 7.56 -7.42 8.15
C TYR A 230 7.54 -8.45 9.28
N VAL A 231 6.33 -8.82 9.75
CA VAL A 231 6.17 -9.81 10.83
C VAL A 231 6.54 -11.22 10.34
N ILE A 232 6.16 -11.57 9.10
CA ILE A 232 6.54 -12.84 8.45
C ILE A 232 8.06 -12.91 8.32
N TYR A 233 8.71 -11.85 7.81
CA TYR A 233 10.17 -11.79 7.73
C TYR A 233 10.85 -11.97 9.11
N LEU A 234 10.36 -11.29 10.13
CA LEU A 234 10.85 -11.40 11.50
C LEU A 234 10.71 -12.85 12.02
N SER A 235 9.64 -13.55 11.64
CA SER A 235 9.43 -14.96 12.04
C SER A 235 10.46 -15.91 11.46
N GLY A 236 11.11 -15.55 10.35
CA GLY A 236 12.23 -16.31 9.79
C GLY A 236 13.45 -16.37 10.72
N TYR A 237 13.61 -15.37 11.58
CA TYR A 237 14.64 -15.36 12.62
C TYR A 237 14.14 -15.99 13.93
N SER A 238 12.90 -15.65 14.34
CA SER A 238 12.33 -16.18 15.59
C SER A 238 10.81 -16.07 15.60
N VAL A 239 10.13 -17.19 15.45
CA VAL A 239 8.65 -17.26 15.54
C VAL A 239 8.12 -16.74 16.88
N PRO A 240 8.67 -17.10 18.07
CA PRO A 240 8.20 -16.53 19.33
C PRO A 240 8.34 -15.02 19.41
N VAL A 241 9.43 -14.44 18.90
CA VAL A 241 9.64 -12.99 18.88
C VAL A 241 8.63 -12.31 17.95
N ALA A 242 8.41 -12.83 16.76
CA ALA A 242 7.44 -12.28 15.81
C ALA A 242 6.01 -12.31 16.41
N LYS A 243 5.62 -13.42 17.05
CA LYS A 243 4.34 -13.55 17.73
C LYS A 243 4.19 -12.59 18.93
N ALA A 244 5.24 -12.41 19.70
CA ALA A 244 5.26 -11.47 20.81
C ALA A 244 5.17 -10.02 20.32
N TYR A 245 5.90 -9.70 19.23
CA TYR A 245 5.92 -8.39 18.60
C TYR A 245 4.52 -7.94 18.15
N ILE A 246 3.82 -8.75 17.35
CA ILE A 246 2.47 -8.38 16.88
C ILE A 246 1.47 -8.31 18.03
N LYS A 247 1.53 -9.19 19.01
CA LYS A 247 0.67 -9.12 20.21
C LYS A 247 0.90 -7.81 21.00
N ALA A 248 2.15 -7.42 21.19
CA ALA A 248 2.50 -6.16 21.83
C ALA A 248 1.98 -4.97 21.02
N ALA A 249 2.19 -4.95 19.70
CA ALA A 249 1.70 -3.89 18.83
C ALA A 249 0.17 -3.72 18.96
N LEU A 250 -0.59 -4.81 18.91
CA LEU A 250 -2.05 -4.77 19.07
C LEU A 250 -2.48 -4.31 20.49
N ALA A 251 -1.75 -4.70 21.52
CA ALA A 251 -2.00 -4.20 22.88
C ALA A 251 -1.77 -2.69 22.98
N PHE A 252 -0.71 -2.17 22.35
CA PHE A 252 -0.46 -0.72 22.27
C PHE A 252 -1.50 -0.01 21.40
N CYS A 253 -1.94 -0.59 20.28
CA CYS A 253 -3.06 -0.04 19.50
C CYS A 253 -4.31 0.10 20.36
N LYS A 254 -4.65 -0.93 21.13
CA LYS A 254 -5.79 -0.90 22.05
C LYS A 254 -5.62 0.18 23.15
N ALA A 255 -4.46 0.25 23.78
CA ALA A 255 -4.16 1.22 24.84
C ALA A 255 -4.22 2.67 24.34
N THR A 256 -3.83 2.91 23.09
CA THR A 256 -3.86 4.24 22.46
C THR A 256 -5.18 4.54 21.74
N GLY A 257 -6.15 3.63 21.71
CA GLY A 257 -7.39 3.78 20.95
C GLY A 257 -7.15 3.87 19.44
N THR A 258 -6.13 3.17 18.93
CA THR A 258 -5.86 3.07 17.50
C THR A 258 -6.67 1.91 16.92
N GLN A 259 -7.45 2.19 15.88
CA GLN A 259 -8.09 1.18 15.05
C GLN A 259 -7.10 0.83 13.92
N PRO A 260 -6.45 -0.34 13.97
CA PRO A 260 -5.34 -0.61 13.08
C PRO A 260 -5.80 -0.95 11.65
N SER A 261 -5.01 -0.52 10.68
CA SER A 261 -5.06 -0.95 9.28
C SER A 261 -3.86 -1.84 8.99
N LEU A 262 -4.10 -3.12 8.70
CA LEU A 262 -3.08 -4.10 8.37
C LEU A 262 -2.84 -4.11 6.86
N LEU A 263 -1.59 -4.03 6.46
CA LEU A 263 -1.17 -4.16 5.06
C LEU A 263 -0.61 -5.57 4.80
N LEU A 264 -1.05 -6.14 3.68
CA LEU A 264 -0.53 -7.36 3.07
C LEU A 264 0.03 -7.06 1.68
N HIS A 265 0.93 -7.93 1.22
CA HIS A 265 1.42 -7.96 -0.15
C HIS A 265 1.30 -9.38 -0.74
N PRO A 266 1.34 -9.57 -2.07
CA PRO A 266 1.33 -10.89 -2.71
C PRO A 266 2.40 -11.83 -2.16
N LEU A 267 3.60 -11.30 -1.90
CA LEU A 267 4.72 -12.07 -1.40
C LEU A 267 4.50 -12.63 0.02
N ASP A 268 3.48 -12.22 0.74
CA ASP A 268 3.06 -12.83 2.01
C ASP A 268 2.35 -14.19 1.79
N LEU A 269 1.80 -14.38 0.58
CA LEU A 269 1.02 -15.53 0.13
C LEU A 269 1.78 -16.42 -0.87
N LEU A 270 2.93 -15.99 -1.35
CA LEU A 270 3.76 -16.65 -2.36
C LEU A 270 5.13 -17.02 -1.78
N ASP A 271 5.82 -17.99 -2.40
CA ASP A 271 7.23 -18.28 -2.10
C ASP A 271 8.11 -18.24 -3.36
N GLY A 272 9.40 -18.56 -3.22
CA GLY A 272 10.34 -18.49 -4.31
C GLY A 272 10.04 -19.45 -5.47
N SER A 273 9.23 -20.49 -5.27
CA SER A 273 8.79 -21.37 -6.36
C SER A 273 7.72 -20.77 -7.23
N ASP A 274 6.94 -19.81 -6.70
CA ASP A 274 5.89 -19.12 -7.44
C ASP A 274 6.42 -17.93 -8.24
N ALA A 275 7.51 -17.33 -7.76
CA ALA A 275 8.12 -16.14 -8.34
C ALA A 275 9.66 -16.28 -8.39
N PRO A 276 10.20 -17.16 -9.27
CA PRO A 276 11.63 -17.33 -9.42
C PRO A 276 12.31 -16.02 -9.82
N GLY A 277 13.40 -15.68 -9.13
CA GLY A 277 14.10 -14.40 -9.33
C GLY A 277 13.71 -13.30 -8.35
N LEU A 278 12.74 -13.54 -7.44
CA LEU A 278 12.43 -12.61 -6.33
C LEU A 278 13.07 -13.04 -5.00
N GLU A 279 14.06 -13.94 -5.01
CA GLU A 279 14.75 -14.43 -3.81
C GLU A 279 15.47 -13.30 -3.04
N PHE A 280 15.75 -12.19 -3.70
CA PHE A 280 16.29 -10.98 -3.08
C PHE A 280 15.29 -10.30 -2.12
N PHE A 281 13.99 -10.53 -2.31
CA PHE A 281 12.98 -9.92 -1.46
C PHE A 281 12.90 -10.65 -0.11
N PRO A 282 12.84 -9.90 1.02
CA PRO A 282 12.80 -10.49 2.35
C PRO A 282 11.65 -11.49 2.52
N GLY A 283 11.97 -12.71 2.92
CA GLY A 283 11.00 -13.77 3.16
C GLY A 283 10.68 -14.67 1.95
N MET A 284 11.17 -14.37 0.73
CA MET A 284 10.90 -15.25 -0.44
C MET A 284 11.62 -16.61 -0.37
N ASN A 285 12.69 -16.71 0.37
CA ASN A 285 13.36 -17.99 0.67
C ASN A 285 12.68 -18.80 1.80
N MET A 286 11.59 -18.28 2.37
CA MET A 286 10.83 -18.98 3.40
C MET A 286 9.79 -19.91 2.75
N PRO A 287 9.68 -21.19 3.18
CA PRO A 287 8.65 -22.09 2.69
C PRO A 287 7.25 -21.54 2.91
N LEU A 288 6.37 -21.67 1.91
CA LEU A 288 5.01 -21.15 1.91
C LEU A 288 4.24 -21.53 3.19
N GLY A 289 4.30 -22.80 3.62
CA GLY A 289 3.60 -23.26 4.82
C GLY A 289 3.94 -22.46 6.07
N LYS A 290 5.23 -22.06 6.24
CA LYS A 290 5.64 -21.21 7.37
C LYS A 290 5.11 -19.79 7.27
N LYS A 291 5.02 -19.23 6.06
CA LYS A 291 4.41 -17.92 5.83
C LYS A 291 2.93 -17.97 6.15
N GLN A 292 2.22 -18.99 5.66
CA GLN A 292 0.79 -19.19 5.91
C GLN A 292 0.50 -19.34 7.40
N GLU A 293 1.28 -20.16 8.15
CA GLU A 293 1.13 -20.30 9.60
C GLU A 293 1.29 -18.95 10.33
N MET A 294 2.23 -18.11 9.88
CA MET A 294 2.42 -16.79 10.49
C MET A 294 1.32 -15.81 10.10
N LEU A 295 0.88 -15.80 8.84
CA LEU A 295 -0.23 -14.97 8.38
C LEU A 295 -1.53 -15.34 9.10
N ASP A 296 -1.83 -16.63 9.23
CA ASP A 296 -2.97 -17.12 10.00
C ASP A 296 -2.92 -16.58 11.44
N PHE A 297 -1.76 -16.71 12.08
CA PHE A 297 -1.59 -16.20 13.44
C PHE A 297 -1.81 -14.69 13.55
N ILE A 298 -1.34 -13.91 12.56
CA ILE A 298 -1.55 -12.45 12.52
C ILE A 298 -3.04 -12.14 12.39
N LEU A 299 -3.73 -12.75 11.41
CA LEU A 299 -5.15 -12.53 11.18
C LEU A 299 -6.02 -12.94 12.37
N GLU A 300 -5.72 -14.07 13.00
CA GLU A 300 -6.39 -14.51 14.23
C GLU A 300 -6.16 -13.55 15.39
N ALA A 301 -4.93 -13.02 15.55
CA ALA A 301 -4.62 -12.07 16.61
C ALA A 301 -5.40 -10.75 16.44
N PHE A 302 -5.57 -10.29 15.19
CA PHE A 302 -6.42 -9.14 14.86
C PHE A 302 -7.89 -9.47 15.12
N ALA A 303 -8.42 -10.57 14.57
CA ALA A 303 -9.83 -10.97 14.70
C ALA A 303 -10.25 -11.18 16.16
N LYS A 304 -9.33 -11.61 17.03
CA LYS A 304 -9.57 -11.77 18.47
C LYS A 304 -9.94 -10.45 19.14
N GLN A 305 -9.34 -9.33 18.71
CA GLN A 305 -9.47 -8.03 19.38
C GLN A 305 -10.35 -7.04 18.62
N TYR A 306 -10.48 -7.19 17.29
CA TYR A 306 -11.13 -6.26 16.38
C TYR A 306 -12.17 -6.96 15.52
N ARG A 307 -13.13 -6.21 14.99
CA ARG A 307 -13.97 -6.61 13.86
C ARG A 307 -13.20 -6.26 12.58
N LEU A 308 -12.88 -7.27 11.78
CA LEU A 308 -12.13 -7.09 10.53
C LEU A 308 -13.07 -6.59 9.44
N VAL A 309 -12.64 -5.54 8.72
CA VAL A 309 -13.38 -4.86 7.65
C VAL A 309 -12.43 -4.52 6.49
N ASN A 310 -12.97 -4.10 5.36
CA ASN A 310 -12.20 -3.44 4.30
C ASN A 310 -11.92 -1.97 4.64
N LEU A 311 -11.08 -1.31 3.85
CA LEU A 311 -10.69 0.08 4.09
C LEU A 311 -11.83 1.07 3.81
N ALA A 312 -12.71 0.78 2.83
CA ALA A 312 -13.88 1.62 2.57
C ALA A 312 -14.82 1.67 3.78
N GLU A 313 -15.10 0.52 4.40
CA GLU A 313 -15.92 0.48 5.62
C GLU A 313 -15.23 1.21 6.79
N HIS A 314 -13.90 1.07 6.90
CA HIS A 314 -13.13 1.78 7.93
C HIS A 314 -13.18 3.30 7.69
N ALA A 315 -12.95 3.77 6.46
CA ALA A 315 -13.04 5.18 6.10
C ALA A 315 -14.46 5.74 6.34
N GLU A 316 -15.49 4.98 5.97
CA GLU A 316 -16.88 5.39 6.20
C GLU A 316 -17.21 5.52 7.69
N SER A 317 -16.65 4.64 8.53
CA SER A 317 -16.90 4.62 9.98
C SER A 317 -16.42 5.87 10.71
N ILE A 318 -15.53 6.66 10.10
CA ILE A 318 -15.00 7.89 10.69
C ILE A 318 -15.61 9.17 10.07
N LYS A 319 -16.45 9.05 9.04
CA LYS A 319 -17.17 10.19 8.49
C LYS A 319 -18.09 10.81 9.56
N GLY A 320 -18.02 12.13 9.68
CA GLY A 320 -18.82 12.86 10.68
C GLY A 320 -18.31 12.78 12.13
N ILE A 321 -17.23 12.03 12.39
CA ILE A 321 -16.56 12.02 13.70
C ILE A 321 -15.43 13.05 13.66
N PRO A 322 -15.26 13.88 14.71
CA PRO A 322 -14.12 14.79 14.79
C PRO A 322 -12.79 14.00 14.79
N VAL A 323 -12.06 14.08 13.70
CA VAL A 323 -10.73 13.50 13.53
C VAL A 323 -9.68 14.61 13.38
N ARG A 324 -8.41 14.25 13.58
CA ARG A 324 -7.32 15.18 13.35
C ARG A 324 -7.28 15.62 11.88
N GLU A 325 -6.95 16.88 11.65
CA GLU A 325 -6.74 17.43 10.30
C GLU A 325 -5.25 17.68 10.05
N ARG A 326 -4.84 17.55 8.78
CA ARG A 326 -3.49 17.87 8.31
C ARG A 326 -3.55 18.58 6.98
N GLY A 327 -2.77 19.66 6.86
CA GLY A 327 -2.56 20.32 5.58
C GLY A 327 -1.72 19.44 4.64
N ILE A 328 -2.08 19.43 3.35
CA ILE A 328 -1.32 18.67 2.34
C ILE A 328 0.08 19.24 2.08
N ASP A 329 0.37 20.48 2.49
CA ASP A 329 1.68 21.12 2.38
C ASP A 329 2.81 20.36 3.08
N VAL A 330 2.47 19.59 4.12
CA VAL A 330 3.45 18.75 4.82
C VAL A 330 4.04 17.66 3.92
N LEU A 331 3.35 17.28 2.85
CA LEU A 331 3.79 16.25 1.89
C LEU A 331 4.96 16.70 1.01
N SER A 332 5.19 18.01 0.91
CA SER A 332 6.36 18.58 0.22
C SER A 332 7.63 18.57 1.08
N ARG A 333 7.53 18.31 2.39
CA ARG A 333 8.67 18.38 3.31
C ARG A 333 9.58 17.17 3.17
N GLY A 334 10.88 17.40 3.01
CA GLY A 334 11.90 16.34 2.93
C GLY A 334 11.86 15.52 1.63
N ARG A 335 11.10 15.96 0.64
CA ARG A 335 11.04 15.42 -0.70
C ARG A 335 11.63 16.46 -1.63
N GLU A 336 12.96 16.43 -1.84
CA GLU A 336 13.59 17.27 -2.85
C GLU A 336 13.10 16.82 -4.21
N VAL A 337 12.44 17.72 -4.92
CA VAL A 337 12.06 17.54 -6.31
C VAL A 337 13.34 17.61 -7.13
N ASN A 338 13.84 16.48 -7.59
CA ASN A 338 14.85 16.47 -8.65
C ASN A 338 14.12 16.62 -9.99
N PRO A 339 14.22 17.78 -10.68
CA PRO A 339 13.49 18.00 -11.94
C PRO A 339 13.97 17.12 -13.10
N ALA A 340 14.96 16.26 -12.88
CA ALA A 340 15.55 15.36 -13.85
C ALA A 340 15.24 13.87 -13.57
N ALA A 341 14.13 13.54 -12.86
CA ALA A 341 13.73 12.16 -12.73
C ALA A 341 13.42 11.54 -14.11
N PRO A 342 13.89 10.33 -14.41
CA PRO A 342 13.68 9.73 -15.71
C PRO A 342 12.18 9.50 -15.94
N LYS A 343 11.64 10.16 -16.94
CA LYS A 343 10.34 9.84 -17.52
C LYS A 343 10.58 8.67 -18.48
N ASN A 344 10.22 7.47 -18.12
CA ASN A 344 10.17 6.32 -19.00
C ASN A 344 8.74 5.91 -19.26
#